data_aab4e5b2a3ba2c2a7db44b74834d665e
#
_entry.id   aab4e5b2a3ba2c2a7db44b74834d665e
#
_cell.length_a   1.000
_cell.length_b   1.000
_cell.length_c   1.000
_cell.angle_alpha   90.00
_cell.angle_beta   90.00
_cell.angle_gamma   90.00
#
_symmetry.space_group_name_H-M   'P 1'
#
loop_
_entity.id
_entity.type
_entity.pdbx_description
1 polymer ?
#
loop_
_entity_poly.entity_id
_entity_poly.type
_entity_poly.pdbx_seq_one_letter_code
_entity_poly.pdbx_strand_id
1 'polypeptide(L)'
;MGRFSSFRSYQIVLLFAAALAVVAFYYFGSEKQNFSSTTKRIKETQVSHNTNRDDADLSIDIRSGRPESRTGDGEELEGKPSRFHALMMFTKVNKSLNLQQKFRVTMRSVAKHGRFLEDEVLVLHYVSDAGSQELGKKMLPELLLGATFQYEVVFHDVGALTEKLFPIIEAMQKHFSAGSGTYYSDAIFFLSVAMHRIMPTELKRIVQLDLDLKFRSNIRDLFQEFNRFPAEAVIGIAHEMQPVYRHTFWQYRKENPKSHVGDPPPDGLPGFNSGVMLLNLDAMRHSTLYNQLLEPERMAHLAEKYHFRGHLGDQDFFTMIGMEHRELFYPLSCGWNRQLCTWWREHGYGDVFQLYYRCDGPVHIYHGNCNTPIPND
;
A
#
# COMPACT_ATOMS: atom_id res chain seq x y z
N MET A 1 -16.13 14.58 62.88
CA MET A 1 -16.06 15.33 61.56
C MET A 1 -14.65 15.26 61.02
N GLY A 2 -14.22 14.18 60.43
CA GLY A 2 -12.82 14.01 59.97
C GLY A 2 -12.57 12.99 58.86
N ARG A 3 -13.61 12.50 58.18
CA ARG A 3 -13.45 11.46 57.12
C ARG A 3 -13.74 11.90 55.68
N PHE A 4 -14.19 13.12 55.44
CA PHE A 4 -14.54 13.62 54.09
C PHE A 4 -13.41 14.38 53.37
N SER A 5 -12.33 14.77 54.05
CA SER A 5 -11.23 15.54 53.42
C SER A 5 -10.18 14.66 52.74
N SER A 6 -9.99 13.42 53.20
CA SER A 6 -8.96 12.52 52.63
C SER A 6 -9.33 11.94 51.25
N PHE A 7 -10.61 11.76 50.99
CA PHE A 7 -11.09 11.19 49.70
C PHE A 7 -10.90 12.16 48.52
N ARG A 8 -11.09 13.45 48.71
CA ARG A 8 -10.84 14.49 47.70
C ARG A 8 -9.36 14.66 47.39
N SER A 9 -8.48 14.56 48.38
CA SER A 9 -7.02 14.64 48.19
C SER A 9 -6.50 13.47 47.37
N TYR A 10 -7.03 12.27 47.55
CA TYR A 10 -6.62 11.08 46.80
C TYR A 10 -7.05 11.16 45.33
N GLN A 11 -8.22 11.69 45.04
CA GLN A 11 -8.70 11.89 43.68
C GLN A 11 -7.87 12.94 42.92
N ILE A 12 -7.44 14.01 43.61
CA ILE A 12 -6.58 15.05 43.03
C ILE A 12 -5.19 14.48 42.73
N VAL A 13 -4.63 13.66 43.62
CA VAL A 13 -3.31 13.01 43.41
C VAL A 13 -3.37 12.00 42.26
N LEU A 14 -4.47 11.24 42.13
CA LEU A 14 -4.67 10.33 40.97
C LEU A 14 -4.83 11.07 39.63
N LEU A 15 -5.52 12.18 39.62
CA LEU A 15 -5.65 13.02 38.41
C LEU A 15 -4.31 13.66 38.02
N PHE A 16 -3.51 14.08 38.99
CA PHE A 16 -2.15 14.59 38.75
C PHE A 16 -1.20 13.49 38.27
N ALA A 17 -1.29 12.28 38.82
CA ALA A 17 -0.49 11.14 38.38
C ALA A 17 -0.90 10.69 36.95
N ALA A 18 -2.19 10.70 36.63
CA ALA A 18 -2.68 10.42 35.28
C ALA A 18 -2.24 11.49 34.27
N ALA A 19 -2.31 12.77 34.63
CA ALA A 19 -1.83 13.87 33.81
C ALA A 19 -0.29 13.80 33.58
N LEU A 20 0.49 13.47 34.62
CA LEU A 20 1.92 13.24 34.49
C LEU A 20 2.26 12.01 33.63
N ALA A 21 1.48 10.93 33.73
CA ALA A 21 1.65 9.75 32.87
C ALA A 21 1.36 10.08 31.40
N VAL A 22 0.33 10.88 31.11
CA VAL A 22 0.03 11.35 29.75
C VAL A 22 1.14 12.27 29.23
N VAL A 23 1.64 13.18 30.04
CA VAL A 23 2.76 14.06 29.69
C VAL A 23 4.05 13.25 29.48
N ALA A 24 4.33 12.28 30.37
CA ALA A 24 5.49 11.39 30.24
C ALA A 24 5.36 10.52 28.96
N PHE A 25 4.17 10.00 28.65
CA PHE A 25 3.92 9.25 27.43
C PHE A 25 4.10 10.14 26.19
N TYR A 26 3.67 11.40 26.24
CA TYR A 26 3.84 12.36 25.14
C TYR A 26 5.29 12.81 24.95
N TYR A 27 6.07 12.96 26.03
CA TYR A 27 7.45 13.44 25.98
C TYR A 27 8.51 12.35 25.92
N PHE A 28 8.26 11.15 26.47
CA PHE A 28 9.23 10.05 26.54
C PHE A 28 8.84 8.84 25.70
N GLY A 29 7.54 8.65 25.37
CA GLY A 29 7.07 7.58 24.47
C GLY A 29 7.21 7.92 22.99
N SER A 30 7.39 9.19 22.64
CA SER A 30 7.80 9.62 21.32
C SER A 30 9.32 9.62 21.27
N GLU A 31 9.94 8.47 20.91
CA GLU A 31 11.25 8.54 20.28
C GLU A 31 11.06 9.46 19.07
N LYS A 32 11.61 10.67 19.18
CA LYS A 32 11.82 11.57 18.07
C LYS A 32 12.77 10.89 17.08
N GLN A 33 12.28 9.96 16.30
CA GLN A 33 12.87 9.74 15.00
C GLN A 33 12.64 11.05 14.23
N ASN A 34 13.69 11.85 14.12
CA ASN A 34 13.73 13.02 13.26
C ASN A 34 13.58 12.54 11.81
N PHE A 35 12.34 12.33 11.38
CA PHE A 35 12.00 12.18 9.99
C PHE A 35 12.12 13.58 9.37
N SER A 36 13.29 13.88 8.82
CA SER A 36 13.45 14.98 7.90
C SER A 36 12.50 14.71 6.73
N SER A 37 11.42 15.46 6.62
CA SER A 37 10.44 15.26 5.56
C SER A 37 11.14 15.45 4.21
N THR A 38 10.98 14.49 3.32
CA THR A 38 11.47 14.55 1.94
C THR A 38 10.99 15.84 1.25
N THR A 39 9.81 16.32 1.61
CA THR A 39 9.20 17.59 1.16
C THR A 39 10.05 18.82 1.48
N LYS A 40 10.75 18.85 2.63
CA LYS A 40 11.64 19.98 2.98
C LYS A 40 12.90 20.00 2.12
N ARG A 41 13.45 18.82 1.80
CA ARG A 41 14.59 18.68 0.87
C ARG A 41 14.25 19.11 -0.57
N ILE A 42 13.04 18.78 -1.04
CA ILE A 42 12.60 19.17 -2.40
C ILE A 42 12.51 20.69 -2.53
N LYS A 43 12.02 21.43 -1.52
CA LYS A 43 11.99 22.90 -1.53
C LYS A 43 13.39 23.54 -1.49
N GLU A 44 14.34 22.93 -0.80
CA GLU A 44 15.72 23.43 -0.73
C GLU A 44 16.52 23.13 -2.02
N THR A 45 16.18 22.06 -2.75
CA THR A 45 16.87 21.67 -4.01
C THR A 45 16.36 22.47 -5.22
N GLN A 46 15.11 22.95 -5.21
CA GLN A 46 14.56 23.78 -6.31
C GLN A 46 15.24 25.14 -6.49
N VAL A 47 16.03 25.59 -5.51
CA VAL A 47 16.76 26.88 -5.59
C VAL A 47 18.13 26.72 -6.30
N SER A 48 18.62 25.51 -6.58
CA SER A 48 20.02 25.31 -6.97
C SER A 48 20.32 24.58 -8.29
N HIS A 49 19.36 24.06 -9.07
CA HIS A 49 19.73 23.39 -10.33
C HIS A 49 18.73 23.62 -11.46
N ASN A 50 19.04 24.59 -12.30
CA ASN A 50 18.57 24.70 -13.67
C ASN A 50 19.71 24.19 -14.59
N THR A 51 19.77 22.89 -14.84
CA THR A 51 20.54 22.30 -15.95
C THR A 51 19.93 20.97 -16.37
N ASN A 52 19.67 20.85 -17.65
CA ASN A 52 19.20 19.69 -18.41
C ASN A 52 19.70 18.34 -17.88
N ARG A 53 18.76 17.46 -17.55
CA ARG A 53 18.96 16.00 -17.60
C ARG A 53 17.67 15.38 -18.11
N ASP A 54 17.65 15.11 -19.38
CA ASP A 54 16.82 14.07 -19.99
C ASP A 54 17.41 12.72 -19.59
N ASP A 55 16.51 11.72 -19.40
CA ASP A 55 16.76 10.33 -19.05
C ASP A 55 17.05 10.06 -17.55
N ALA A 56 15.97 9.67 -16.86
CA ALA A 56 16.07 8.98 -15.58
C ALA A 56 16.66 7.57 -15.83
N ASP A 57 17.85 7.35 -15.30
CA ASP A 57 18.63 6.12 -15.41
C ASP A 57 17.84 4.94 -14.81
N LEU A 58 17.20 4.15 -15.65
CA LEU A 58 16.59 2.87 -15.34
C LEU A 58 17.72 1.83 -15.27
N SER A 59 18.26 1.55 -14.10
CA SER A 59 19.19 0.46 -13.94
C SER A 59 18.44 -0.89 -14.03
N ILE A 60 18.52 -1.54 -15.17
CA ILE A 60 17.97 -2.88 -15.41
C ILE A 60 19.05 -3.89 -15.06
N ASP A 61 18.86 -4.64 -13.96
CA ASP A 61 19.67 -5.81 -13.64
C ASP A 61 18.93 -7.08 -14.09
N ILE A 62 19.32 -7.63 -15.24
CA ILE A 62 18.73 -8.86 -15.77
C ILE A 62 19.46 -10.06 -15.16
N ARG A 63 18.75 -10.88 -14.38
CA ARG A 63 19.21 -12.23 -14.01
C ARG A 63 18.12 -13.24 -14.34
N SER A 64 18.38 -14.07 -15.33
CA SER A 64 17.56 -15.23 -15.69
C SER A 64 18.05 -16.45 -14.95
N GLY A 65 17.18 -17.09 -14.18
CA GLY A 65 17.39 -18.49 -13.79
C GLY A 65 17.08 -19.38 -14.99
N ARG A 66 18.10 -19.79 -15.75
CA ARG A 66 17.96 -20.69 -16.89
C ARG A 66 18.21 -22.12 -16.46
N PRO A 67 17.31 -23.09 -16.70
CA PRO A 67 17.71 -24.46 -16.83
C PRO A 67 18.46 -24.61 -18.14
N GLU A 68 19.64 -25.25 -18.14
CA GLU A 68 20.40 -25.58 -19.36
C GLU A 68 19.52 -26.38 -20.32
N SER A 69 19.13 -25.80 -21.46
CA SER A 69 18.43 -26.51 -22.53
C SER A 69 19.45 -27.05 -23.56
N ARG A 70 19.26 -28.29 -23.91
CA ARG A 70 19.94 -29.01 -24.98
C ARG A 70 19.66 -28.36 -26.35
N THR A 71 20.73 -28.22 -27.12
CA THR A 71 20.72 -27.79 -28.51
C THR A 71 19.79 -28.61 -29.39
N GLY A 72 18.94 -27.95 -30.12
CA GLY A 72 18.18 -28.46 -31.26
C GLY A 72 17.92 -27.31 -32.22
N ASP A 73 18.51 -27.38 -33.43
CA ASP A 73 18.33 -26.40 -34.50
C ASP A 73 16.87 -26.35 -34.96
N GLY A 74 16.23 -25.22 -34.82
CA GLY A 74 14.96 -24.90 -35.39
C GLY A 74 14.76 -23.38 -35.28
N GLU A 75 14.69 -22.67 -36.42
CA GLU A 75 14.30 -21.26 -36.47
C GLU A 75 12.85 -21.09 -35.99
N GLU A 76 12.65 -20.91 -34.70
CA GLU A 76 11.39 -20.41 -34.15
C GLU A 76 11.42 -18.88 -34.14
N LEU A 77 10.39 -18.28 -34.75
CA LEU A 77 10.04 -16.86 -34.58
C LEU A 77 9.80 -16.62 -33.09
N GLU A 78 10.83 -16.23 -32.35
CA GLU A 78 10.73 -15.86 -30.94
C GLU A 78 9.80 -14.67 -30.79
N GLY A 79 8.55 -14.93 -30.42
CA GLY A 79 7.63 -13.93 -29.92
C GLY A 79 8.22 -13.30 -28.65
N LYS A 80 8.09 -11.96 -28.47
CA LYS A 80 8.53 -11.31 -27.23
C LYS A 80 7.86 -11.97 -26.03
N PRO A 81 8.63 -12.28 -24.95
CA PRO A 81 8.08 -12.93 -23.77
C PRO A 81 6.95 -12.10 -23.14
N SER A 82 5.92 -12.78 -22.65
CA SER A 82 4.85 -12.16 -21.88
C SER A 82 5.36 -11.69 -20.52
N ARG A 83 5.17 -10.43 -20.19
CA ARG A 83 5.73 -9.80 -18.98
C ARG A 83 4.65 -9.51 -17.96
N PHE A 84 4.84 -10.00 -16.72
CA PHE A 84 3.97 -9.79 -15.58
C PHE A 84 4.66 -8.86 -14.58
N HIS A 85 4.11 -7.70 -14.32
CA HIS A 85 4.76 -6.65 -13.56
C HIS A 85 4.19 -6.55 -12.14
N ALA A 86 5.04 -6.78 -11.13
CA ALA A 86 4.72 -6.58 -9.72
C ALA A 86 5.60 -5.47 -9.13
N LEU A 87 5.03 -4.59 -8.30
CA LEU A 87 5.71 -3.46 -7.69
C LEU A 87 5.58 -3.50 -6.16
N MET A 88 6.66 -3.18 -5.48
CA MET A 88 6.72 -3.01 -4.03
C MET A 88 7.36 -1.68 -3.66
N MET A 89 6.81 -1.02 -2.63
CA MET A 89 7.43 0.14 -2.01
C MET A 89 8.54 -0.33 -1.05
N PHE A 90 9.80 -0.12 -1.43
CA PHE A 90 10.98 -0.71 -0.77
C PHE A 90 11.93 0.36 -0.24
N THR A 91 11.45 1.20 0.67
CA THR A 91 12.23 2.29 1.28
C THR A 91 12.49 2.07 2.76
N LYS A 92 13.62 2.60 3.26
CA LYS A 92 14.03 2.50 4.68
C LYS A 92 14.23 1.05 5.17
N VAL A 93 14.24 0.07 4.27
CA VAL A 93 14.39 -1.36 4.60
C VAL A 93 15.77 -1.63 5.17
N ASN A 94 16.80 -0.94 4.69
CA ASN A 94 18.17 -1.04 5.23
C ASN A 94 18.29 -0.60 6.69
N LYS A 95 17.32 0.16 7.21
CA LYS A 95 17.28 0.65 8.60
C LYS A 95 16.31 -0.14 9.50
N SER A 96 15.58 -1.12 8.97
CA SER A 96 14.54 -1.84 9.70
C SER A 96 14.67 -3.36 9.53
N LEU A 97 15.15 -4.05 10.56
CA LEU A 97 15.21 -5.52 10.57
C LEU A 97 13.81 -6.14 10.44
N ASN A 98 12.78 -5.50 10.97
CA ASN A 98 11.41 -5.96 10.84
C ASN A 98 10.95 -5.94 9.37
N LEU A 99 11.17 -4.83 8.64
CA LEU A 99 10.85 -4.76 7.21
C LEU A 99 11.66 -5.77 6.40
N GLN A 100 12.93 -5.97 6.72
CA GLN A 100 13.75 -7.00 6.08
C GLN A 100 13.16 -8.41 6.28
N GLN A 101 12.72 -8.72 7.49
CA GLN A 101 12.13 -10.02 7.80
C GLN A 101 10.79 -10.22 7.06
N LYS A 102 9.93 -9.21 7.05
CA LYS A 102 8.68 -9.22 6.27
C LYS A 102 8.96 -9.47 4.79
N PHE A 103 9.87 -8.70 4.21
CA PHE A 103 10.28 -8.85 2.81
C PHE A 103 10.84 -10.24 2.49
N ARG A 104 11.64 -10.84 3.40
CA ARG A 104 12.14 -12.23 3.25
C ARG A 104 10.98 -13.22 3.16
N VAL A 105 9.97 -13.09 4.01
CA VAL A 105 8.78 -13.97 4.00
C VAL A 105 8.05 -13.83 2.67
N THR A 106 7.80 -12.59 2.24
CA THR A 106 7.10 -12.30 0.99
C THR A 106 7.83 -12.91 -0.21
N MET A 107 9.12 -12.59 -0.40
CA MET A 107 9.86 -13.04 -1.58
C MET A 107 10.10 -14.56 -1.60
N ARG A 108 10.36 -15.18 -0.46
CA ARG A 108 10.47 -16.65 -0.38
C ARG A 108 9.15 -17.33 -0.71
N SER A 109 8.02 -16.76 -0.31
CA SER A 109 6.71 -17.30 -0.65
C SER A 109 6.38 -17.14 -2.15
N VAL A 110 6.77 -16.03 -2.77
CA VAL A 110 6.66 -15.83 -4.22
C VAL A 110 7.54 -16.88 -4.96
N ALA A 111 8.79 -17.07 -4.55
CA ALA A 111 9.67 -18.07 -5.14
C ALA A 111 9.13 -19.51 -5.00
N LYS A 112 8.57 -19.83 -3.82
CA LYS A 112 8.00 -21.16 -3.52
C LYS A 112 6.77 -21.48 -4.34
N HIS A 113 5.85 -20.53 -4.50
CA HIS A 113 4.53 -20.77 -5.09
C HIS A 113 4.36 -20.24 -6.52
N GLY A 114 5.23 -19.34 -6.99
CA GLY A 114 5.19 -18.81 -8.35
C GLY A 114 5.42 -19.90 -9.39
N ARG A 115 4.57 -19.91 -10.43
CA ARG A 115 4.66 -20.79 -11.60
C ARG A 115 4.29 -19.99 -12.83
N PHE A 116 5.21 -19.90 -13.76
CA PHE A 116 5.05 -19.20 -15.03
C PHE A 116 5.43 -20.13 -16.16
N LEU A 117 4.96 -19.85 -17.37
CA LEU A 117 5.34 -20.58 -18.58
C LEU A 117 6.78 -20.19 -19.01
N GLU A 118 7.34 -20.94 -19.94
CA GLU A 118 8.73 -20.71 -20.40
C GLU A 118 8.91 -19.36 -21.12
N ASP A 119 7.85 -18.87 -21.78
CA ASP A 119 7.78 -17.58 -22.45
C ASP A 119 7.24 -16.44 -21.57
N GLU A 120 7.12 -16.66 -20.27
CA GLU A 120 6.61 -15.67 -19.30
C GLU A 120 7.72 -15.23 -18.34
N VAL A 121 7.76 -13.92 -18.07
CA VAL A 121 8.73 -13.30 -17.15
C VAL A 121 8.03 -12.51 -16.07
N LEU A 122 8.33 -12.75 -14.80
CA LEU A 122 7.92 -11.91 -13.69
C LEU A 122 8.90 -10.74 -13.52
N VAL A 123 8.43 -9.51 -13.76
CA VAL A 123 9.22 -8.29 -13.58
C VAL A 123 8.89 -7.68 -12.23
N LEU A 124 9.88 -7.67 -11.34
CA LEU A 124 9.78 -7.16 -9.97
C LEU A 124 10.31 -5.72 -9.92
N HIS A 125 9.40 -4.76 -9.72
CA HIS A 125 9.73 -3.35 -9.58
C HIS A 125 9.82 -2.98 -8.10
N TYR A 126 10.86 -2.27 -7.72
CA TYR A 126 11.06 -1.76 -6.36
C TYR A 126 11.23 -0.23 -6.40
N VAL A 127 10.31 0.49 -5.77
CA VAL A 127 10.49 1.93 -5.52
C VAL A 127 11.31 2.07 -4.25
N SER A 128 12.56 2.58 -4.35
CA SER A 128 13.52 2.51 -3.26
C SER A 128 14.36 3.77 -3.09
N ASP A 129 14.86 3.96 -1.89
CA ASP A 129 16.02 4.81 -1.62
C ASP A 129 17.33 4.05 -1.90
N ALA A 130 18.44 4.77 -2.07
CA ALA A 130 19.74 4.19 -2.41
C ALA A 130 20.20 3.09 -1.45
N GLY A 131 20.02 3.29 -0.13
CA GLY A 131 20.44 2.30 0.86
C GLY A 131 19.60 1.02 0.84
N SER A 132 18.30 1.14 0.60
CA SER A 132 17.41 0.00 0.44
C SER A 132 17.66 -0.73 -0.87
N GLN A 133 17.94 0.00 -1.97
CA GLN A 133 18.31 -0.59 -3.25
C GLN A 133 19.53 -1.48 -3.14
N GLU A 134 20.61 -0.99 -2.51
CA GLU A 134 21.84 -1.77 -2.31
C GLU A 134 21.61 -3.02 -1.46
N LEU A 135 20.73 -2.93 -0.45
CA LEU A 135 20.32 -4.09 0.32
C LEU A 135 19.50 -5.07 -0.51
N GLY A 136 18.55 -4.57 -1.31
CA GLY A 136 17.70 -5.38 -2.19
C GLY A 136 18.51 -6.17 -3.19
N LYS A 137 19.50 -5.54 -3.85
CA LYS A 137 20.44 -6.22 -4.77
C LYS A 137 21.19 -7.38 -4.13
N LYS A 138 21.50 -7.30 -2.83
CA LYS A 138 22.13 -8.38 -2.05
C LYS A 138 21.17 -9.48 -1.64
N MET A 139 19.94 -9.10 -1.23
CA MET A 139 18.97 -10.05 -0.69
C MET A 139 18.26 -10.88 -1.77
N LEU A 140 17.84 -10.23 -2.87
CA LEU A 140 16.97 -10.85 -3.88
C LEU A 140 17.56 -12.14 -4.50
N PRO A 141 18.84 -12.22 -4.86
CA PRO A 141 19.42 -13.45 -5.40
C PRO A 141 19.29 -14.65 -4.45
N GLU A 142 19.46 -14.43 -3.14
CA GLU A 142 19.27 -15.48 -2.11
C GLU A 142 17.79 -15.87 -1.99
N LEU A 143 16.90 -14.86 -1.96
CA LEU A 143 15.49 -15.08 -1.71
C LEU A 143 14.76 -15.76 -2.88
N LEU A 144 15.24 -15.53 -4.10
CA LEU A 144 14.69 -16.10 -5.34
C LEU A 144 15.44 -17.33 -5.84
N LEU A 145 16.43 -17.83 -5.11
CA LEU A 145 17.24 -18.99 -5.51
C LEU A 145 16.40 -20.24 -5.83
N GLY A 146 15.25 -20.40 -5.15
CA GLY A 146 14.32 -21.52 -5.38
C GLY A 146 13.25 -21.26 -6.44
N ALA A 147 13.26 -20.11 -7.12
CA ALA A 147 12.27 -19.80 -8.15
C ALA A 147 12.49 -20.69 -9.40
N THR A 148 11.40 -21.26 -9.90
CA THR A 148 11.37 -22.13 -11.10
C THR A 148 10.91 -21.40 -12.35
N PHE A 149 10.87 -20.07 -12.31
CA PHE A 149 10.38 -19.20 -13.37
C PHE A 149 11.41 -18.11 -13.70
N GLN A 150 11.28 -17.51 -14.88
CA GLN A 150 12.10 -16.36 -15.28
C GLN A 150 11.65 -15.10 -14.54
N TYR A 151 12.62 -14.30 -14.08
CA TYR A 151 12.32 -13.02 -13.45
C TYR A 151 13.35 -11.95 -13.79
N GLU A 152 12.91 -10.71 -13.73
CA GLU A 152 13.73 -9.51 -13.84
C GLU A 152 13.51 -8.62 -12.62
N VAL A 153 14.51 -7.81 -12.26
CA VAL A 153 14.44 -6.87 -11.14
C VAL A 153 14.74 -5.47 -11.64
N VAL A 154 13.85 -4.52 -11.33
CA VAL A 154 13.96 -3.11 -11.71
C VAL A 154 13.84 -2.24 -10.47
N PHE A 155 14.81 -1.37 -10.23
CA PHE A 155 14.76 -0.39 -9.16
C PHE A 155 14.41 0.98 -9.71
N HIS A 156 13.51 1.68 -9.01
CA HIS A 156 13.11 3.05 -9.30
C HIS A 156 13.50 3.93 -8.11
N ASP A 157 14.14 5.07 -8.39
CA ASP A 157 14.46 6.04 -7.35
C ASP A 157 13.19 6.74 -6.84
N VAL A 158 12.94 6.64 -5.53
CA VAL A 158 11.75 7.21 -4.89
C VAL A 158 11.73 8.73 -4.99
N GLY A 159 12.89 9.39 -4.96
CA GLY A 159 12.98 10.84 -5.07
C GLY A 159 12.56 11.33 -6.44
N ALA A 160 13.08 10.69 -7.51
CA ALA A 160 12.74 11.03 -8.90
C ALA A 160 11.26 10.81 -9.20
N LEU A 161 10.66 9.72 -8.70
CA LEU A 161 9.22 9.46 -8.89
C LEU A 161 8.34 10.46 -8.11
N THR A 162 8.74 10.79 -6.88
CA THR A 162 8.03 11.77 -6.06
C THR A 162 8.03 13.17 -6.69
N GLU A 163 9.16 13.58 -7.25
CA GLU A 163 9.29 14.88 -7.90
C GLU A 163 8.33 15.02 -9.09
N LYS A 164 8.20 13.97 -9.91
CA LYS A 164 7.26 13.95 -11.05
C LYS A 164 5.79 14.10 -10.63
N LEU A 165 5.42 13.68 -9.43
CA LEU A 165 4.04 13.71 -8.93
C LEU A 165 3.79 14.79 -7.86
N PHE A 166 4.74 15.70 -7.65
CA PHE A 166 4.71 16.63 -6.52
C PHE A 166 3.36 17.35 -6.29
N PRO A 167 2.68 17.94 -7.29
CA PRO A 167 1.42 18.63 -7.04
C PRO A 167 0.31 17.72 -6.50
N ILE A 168 0.23 16.48 -7.01
CA ILE A 168 -0.76 15.50 -6.55
C ILE A 168 -0.42 15.04 -5.14
N ILE A 169 0.84 14.71 -4.88
CA ILE A 169 1.31 14.25 -3.58
C ILE A 169 1.08 15.30 -2.49
N GLU A 170 1.37 16.58 -2.78
CA GLU A 170 1.13 17.66 -1.81
C GLU A 170 -0.36 17.76 -1.42
N ALA A 171 -1.26 17.67 -2.40
CA ALA A 171 -2.69 17.66 -2.15
C ALA A 171 -3.13 16.42 -1.34
N MET A 172 -2.60 15.23 -1.67
CA MET A 172 -2.88 14.00 -0.94
C MET A 172 -2.39 14.05 0.52
N GLN A 173 -1.17 14.51 0.75
CA GLN A 173 -0.60 14.64 2.09
C GLN A 173 -1.44 15.55 2.99
N LYS A 174 -2.05 16.58 2.45
CA LYS A 174 -2.91 17.50 3.19
C LYS A 174 -4.13 16.82 3.81
N HIS A 175 -4.71 15.81 3.13
CA HIS A 175 -5.97 15.18 3.52
C HIS A 175 -5.81 13.79 4.13
N PHE A 176 -4.74 13.06 3.80
CA PHE A 176 -4.61 11.62 4.08
C PHE A 176 -3.37 11.22 4.87
N SER A 177 -2.66 12.17 5.51
CA SER A 177 -1.42 11.87 6.24
C SER A 177 -1.45 12.14 7.76
N ALA A 178 -2.57 12.56 8.33
CA ALA A 178 -2.67 12.98 9.75
C ALA A 178 -1.67 14.07 10.17
N GLY A 179 -1.14 14.84 9.22
CA GLY A 179 -0.19 15.94 9.45
C GLY A 179 1.26 15.57 9.16
N SER A 180 2.12 16.60 9.10
CA SER A 180 3.55 16.44 8.81
C SER A 180 4.27 15.70 9.93
N GLY A 181 5.15 14.75 9.54
CA GLY A 181 5.98 13.99 10.47
C GLY A 181 5.37 12.68 10.98
N THR A 182 4.17 12.30 10.52
CA THR A 182 3.59 10.97 10.76
C THR A 182 4.21 9.93 9.84
N TYR A 183 4.01 8.64 10.13
CA TYR A 183 4.51 7.53 9.30
C TYR A 183 4.02 7.64 7.84
N TYR A 184 2.75 7.96 7.62
CA TYR A 184 2.13 8.08 6.30
C TYR A 184 2.28 9.49 5.67
N SER A 185 3.12 10.37 6.22
CA SER A 185 3.39 11.67 5.60
C SER A 185 4.40 11.60 4.45
N ASP A 186 5.09 10.48 4.30
CA ASP A 186 6.05 10.30 3.21
C ASP A 186 5.32 10.18 1.85
N ALA A 187 5.88 10.82 0.85
CA ALA A 187 5.35 10.84 -0.51
C ALA A 187 5.15 9.43 -1.13
N ILE A 188 5.93 8.45 -0.69
CA ILE A 188 5.88 7.08 -1.18
C ILE A 188 4.49 6.44 -1.03
N PHE A 189 3.73 6.80 0.02
CA PHE A 189 2.40 6.27 0.28
C PHE A 189 1.31 6.83 -0.65
N PHE A 190 1.67 7.70 -1.59
CA PHE A 190 0.74 8.31 -2.53
C PHE A 190 1.12 8.06 -3.99
N LEU A 191 2.26 7.41 -4.26
CA LEU A 191 2.71 7.15 -5.63
C LEU A 191 1.72 6.28 -6.41
N SER A 192 1.06 5.33 -5.75
CA SER A 192 0.07 4.43 -6.33
C SER A 192 -1.09 5.15 -7.01
N VAL A 193 -1.55 6.26 -6.41
CA VAL A 193 -2.73 7.01 -6.92
C VAL A 193 -2.50 7.61 -8.30
N ALA A 194 -1.26 7.90 -8.67
CA ALA A 194 -0.90 8.45 -9.96
C ALA A 194 0.21 7.65 -10.67
N MET A 195 0.36 6.35 -10.36
CA MET A 195 1.35 5.45 -10.94
C MET A 195 1.32 5.44 -12.46
N HIS A 196 0.15 5.58 -13.09
CA HIS A 196 -0.05 5.65 -14.52
C HIS A 196 0.63 6.85 -15.20
N ARG A 197 0.98 7.91 -14.42
CA ARG A 197 1.66 9.12 -14.93
C ARG A 197 3.18 9.02 -14.88
N ILE A 198 3.73 8.11 -14.09
CA ILE A 198 5.18 7.97 -13.87
C ILE A 198 5.77 6.70 -14.46
N MET A 199 4.96 5.67 -14.67
CA MET A 199 5.40 4.45 -15.32
C MET A 199 5.38 4.60 -16.86
N PRO A 200 6.27 3.89 -17.57
CA PRO A 200 6.30 3.89 -19.04
C PRO A 200 4.94 3.56 -19.64
N THR A 201 4.63 4.16 -20.80
CA THR A 201 3.32 3.98 -21.47
C THR A 201 3.10 2.56 -21.96
N GLU A 202 4.16 1.82 -22.23
CA GLU A 202 4.13 0.42 -22.62
C GLU A 202 3.67 -0.49 -21.49
N LEU A 203 3.87 -0.07 -20.25
CA LEU A 203 3.44 -0.79 -19.06
C LEU A 203 1.95 -0.53 -18.81
N LYS A 204 1.13 -1.48 -19.21
CA LYS A 204 -0.33 -1.35 -19.18
C LYS A 204 -0.96 -1.77 -17.86
N ARG A 205 -0.38 -2.76 -17.19
CA ARG A 205 -0.91 -3.38 -15.96
C ARG A 205 0.21 -3.65 -14.98
N ILE A 206 0.00 -3.36 -13.69
CA ILE A 206 0.94 -3.67 -12.61
C ILE A 206 0.19 -4.10 -11.36
N VAL A 207 0.72 -5.09 -10.65
CA VAL A 207 0.24 -5.50 -9.33
C VAL A 207 1.11 -4.84 -8.28
N GLN A 208 0.54 -3.99 -7.42
CA GLN A 208 1.24 -3.42 -6.27
C GLN A 208 1.03 -4.28 -5.04
N LEU A 209 2.09 -4.52 -4.30
CA LEU A 209 2.15 -5.43 -3.16
C LEU A 209 2.87 -4.77 -1.97
N ASP A 210 2.31 -4.94 -0.78
CA ASP A 210 3.00 -4.59 0.46
C ASP A 210 4.16 -5.57 0.77
N LEU A 211 5.05 -5.18 1.68
CA LEU A 211 6.22 -5.99 2.06
C LEU A 211 5.89 -7.11 3.05
N ASP A 212 4.71 -7.09 3.68
CA ASP A 212 4.31 -8.02 4.74
C ASP A 212 3.22 -9.00 4.30
N LEU A 213 3.44 -9.56 3.12
CA LEU A 213 2.58 -10.58 2.53
C LEU A 213 3.20 -11.98 2.64
N LYS A 214 2.35 -13.01 2.55
CA LYS A 214 2.79 -14.40 2.37
C LYS A 214 1.86 -15.08 1.37
N PHE A 215 2.41 -15.40 0.21
CA PHE A 215 1.71 -16.15 -0.83
C PHE A 215 1.52 -17.61 -0.42
N ARG A 216 0.34 -18.13 -0.68
CA ARG A 216 -0.04 -19.54 -0.51
C ARG A 216 -0.46 -20.20 -1.83
N SER A 217 -0.62 -19.40 -2.85
CA SER A 217 -0.93 -19.84 -4.22
C SER A 217 -0.03 -19.12 -5.22
N ASN A 218 -0.21 -19.45 -6.49
CA ASN A 218 0.58 -18.91 -7.57
C ASN A 218 0.27 -17.40 -7.77
N ILE A 219 1.29 -16.55 -7.70
CA ILE A 219 1.15 -15.12 -7.99
C ILE A 219 0.64 -14.85 -9.42
N ARG A 220 0.92 -15.74 -10.38
CA ARG A 220 0.43 -15.63 -11.76
C ARG A 220 -1.09 -15.58 -11.80
N ASP A 221 -1.77 -16.30 -10.91
CA ASP A 221 -3.24 -16.35 -10.86
C ASP A 221 -3.84 -15.00 -10.45
N LEU A 222 -3.12 -14.21 -9.63
CA LEU A 222 -3.52 -12.84 -9.29
C LEU A 222 -3.54 -11.94 -10.53
N PHE A 223 -2.61 -12.09 -11.45
CA PHE A 223 -2.62 -11.32 -12.70
C PHE A 223 -3.81 -11.67 -13.60
N GLN A 224 -4.37 -12.88 -13.49
CA GLN A 224 -5.57 -13.27 -14.25
C GLN A 224 -6.82 -12.51 -13.79
N GLU A 225 -6.84 -11.96 -12.58
CA GLU A 225 -7.95 -11.14 -12.10
C GLU A 225 -8.17 -9.88 -12.94
N PHE A 226 -7.15 -9.34 -13.60
CA PHE A 226 -7.32 -8.23 -14.57
C PHE A 226 -8.31 -8.55 -15.70
N ASN A 227 -8.45 -9.82 -16.07
CA ASN A 227 -9.35 -10.24 -17.13
C ASN A 227 -10.84 -10.22 -16.72
N ARG A 228 -11.09 -10.02 -15.42
CA ARG A 228 -12.44 -9.93 -14.84
C ARG A 228 -12.88 -8.49 -14.59
N PHE A 229 -12.02 -7.52 -14.87
CA PHE A 229 -12.37 -6.11 -14.67
C PHE A 229 -13.55 -5.72 -15.55
N PRO A 230 -14.61 -5.09 -14.98
CA PRO A 230 -15.58 -4.34 -15.76
C PRO A 230 -14.90 -3.25 -16.61
N ALA A 231 -15.56 -2.79 -17.64
CA ALA A 231 -14.97 -1.84 -18.59
C ALA A 231 -14.51 -0.52 -17.94
N GLU A 232 -15.24 -0.06 -16.93
CA GLU A 232 -14.98 1.19 -16.23
C GLU A 232 -13.94 1.03 -15.11
N ALA A 233 -13.68 -0.21 -14.65
CA ALA A 233 -12.78 -0.45 -13.53
C ALA A 233 -11.32 -0.21 -13.91
N VAL A 234 -10.66 0.61 -13.13
CA VAL A 234 -9.24 0.96 -13.30
C VAL A 234 -8.36 0.35 -12.22
N ILE A 235 -8.94 -0.05 -11.08
CA ILE A 235 -8.24 -0.60 -9.90
C ILE A 235 -8.96 -1.84 -9.39
N GLY A 236 -8.20 -2.93 -9.18
CA GLY A 236 -8.65 -4.10 -8.43
C GLY A 236 -8.10 -4.04 -7.01
N ILE A 237 -8.96 -4.11 -6.00
CA ILE A 237 -8.58 -3.94 -4.61
C ILE A 237 -9.57 -4.66 -3.68
N ALA A 238 -9.09 -5.27 -2.60
CA ALA A 238 -9.96 -5.94 -1.64
C ALA A 238 -10.57 -4.96 -0.64
N HIS A 239 -11.74 -5.30 -0.13
CA HIS A 239 -12.35 -4.54 0.96
C HIS A 239 -11.49 -4.58 2.22
N GLU A 240 -11.54 -3.47 2.99
CA GLU A 240 -10.99 -3.43 4.35
C GLU A 240 -11.76 -4.41 5.25
N MET A 241 -11.03 -5.28 5.93
CA MET A 241 -11.60 -6.34 6.78
C MET A 241 -11.74 -5.92 8.24
N GLN A 242 -11.62 -4.64 8.53
CA GLN A 242 -11.79 -4.06 9.85
C GLN A 242 -12.70 -2.84 9.81
N PRO A 243 -13.36 -2.46 10.92
CA PRO A 243 -14.27 -1.31 10.97
C PRO A 243 -13.56 0.05 11.00
N VAL A 244 -12.34 0.17 10.43
CA VAL A 244 -11.56 1.41 10.43
C VAL A 244 -12.32 2.56 9.79
N TYR A 245 -12.98 2.31 8.67
CA TYR A 245 -13.75 3.35 7.97
C TYR A 245 -15.12 3.61 8.58
N ARG A 246 -15.70 2.65 9.30
CA ARG A 246 -16.84 2.93 10.19
C ARG A 246 -16.47 3.98 11.24
N HIS A 247 -15.24 3.90 11.76
CA HIS A 247 -14.70 4.89 12.69
C HIS A 247 -14.36 6.21 12.00
N THR A 248 -13.60 6.16 10.90
CA THR A 248 -13.12 7.38 10.21
C THR A 248 -14.29 8.27 9.71
N PHE A 249 -15.34 7.66 9.19
CA PHE A 249 -16.55 8.38 8.73
C PHE A 249 -17.60 8.62 9.82
N TRP A 250 -17.27 8.54 11.12
CA TRP A 250 -18.25 8.60 12.21
C TRP A 250 -19.13 9.85 12.17
N GLN A 251 -18.54 11.01 11.83
CA GLN A 251 -19.27 12.29 11.78
C GLN A 251 -20.26 12.29 10.61
N TYR A 252 -19.81 11.94 9.41
CA TYR A 252 -20.69 11.83 8.23
C TYR A 252 -21.84 10.84 8.47
N ARG A 253 -21.55 9.70 9.08
CA ARG A 253 -22.55 8.68 9.42
C ARG A 253 -23.58 9.19 10.43
N LYS A 254 -23.15 9.99 11.41
CA LYS A 254 -24.05 10.61 12.40
C LYS A 254 -25.01 11.60 11.74
N GLU A 255 -24.52 12.37 10.78
CA GLU A 255 -25.31 13.34 10.02
C GLU A 255 -26.20 12.67 8.96
N ASN A 256 -25.78 11.49 8.47
CA ASN A 256 -26.45 10.72 7.42
C ASN A 256 -26.75 9.28 7.89
N PRO A 257 -27.70 9.06 8.83
CA PRO A 257 -27.91 7.77 9.48
C PRO A 257 -28.43 6.66 8.55
N LYS A 258 -28.88 7.00 7.34
CA LYS A 258 -29.27 6.03 6.30
C LYS A 258 -28.14 5.70 5.32
N SER A 259 -26.96 6.29 5.52
CA SER A 259 -25.81 6.03 4.68
C SER A 259 -25.23 4.64 4.94
N HIS A 260 -24.76 3.97 3.88
CA HIS A 260 -24.01 2.71 3.96
C HIS A 260 -22.49 2.92 4.07
N VAL A 261 -22.02 4.17 4.10
CA VAL A 261 -20.59 4.50 4.22
C VAL A 261 -20.02 3.92 5.51
N GLY A 262 -18.95 3.15 5.39
CA GLY A 262 -18.31 2.48 6.52
C GLY A 262 -19.08 1.31 7.12
N ASP A 263 -20.21 0.87 6.55
CA ASP A 263 -20.91 -0.34 6.99
C ASP A 263 -20.25 -1.61 6.44
N PRO A 264 -20.45 -2.78 7.09
CA PRO A 264 -19.88 -4.05 6.64
C PRO A 264 -20.53 -4.54 5.35
N PRO A 265 -19.83 -5.43 4.59
CA PRO A 265 -20.45 -6.11 3.46
C PRO A 265 -21.62 -7.01 3.94
N PRO A 266 -22.55 -7.45 3.04
CA PRO A 266 -22.50 -7.25 1.58
C PRO A 266 -23.04 -5.90 1.09
N ASP A 267 -23.92 -5.25 1.86
CA ASP A 267 -24.64 -4.06 1.40
C ASP A 267 -23.92 -2.74 1.77
N GLY A 268 -22.97 -2.81 2.70
CA GLY A 268 -22.19 -1.68 3.17
C GLY A 268 -21.01 -1.32 2.29
N LEU A 269 -20.40 -0.17 2.61
CA LEU A 269 -19.19 0.37 1.99
C LEU A 269 -18.05 0.36 3.02
N PRO A 270 -17.40 -0.80 3.27
CA PRO A 270 -16.41 -0.93 4.34
C PRO A 270 -15.11 -0.17 4.06
N GLY A 271 -14.93 0.33 2.82
CA GLY A 271 -13.67 0.85 2.32
C GLY A 271 -12.76 -0.25 1.78
N PHE A 272 -11.54 0.14 1.46
CA PHE A 272 -10.56 -0.74 0.80
C PHE A 272 -9.29 -0.88 1.62
N ASN A 273 -8.50 -1.92 1.30
CA ASN A 273 -7.16 -2.13 1.85
C ASN A 273 -6.13 -2.26 0.72
N SER A 274 -5.13 -1.38 0.71
CA SER A 274 -4.17 -1.21 -0.37
C SER A 274 -2.98 -2.19 -0.36
N GLY A 275 -2.95 -3.17 0.56
CA GLY A 275 -1.84 -4.12 0.65
C GLY A 275 -1.67 -5.03 -0.57
N VAL A 276 -2.73 -5.23 -1.35
CA VAL A 276 -2.70 -5.89 -2.67
C VAL A 276 -3.59 -5.12 -3.62
N MET A 277 -3.01 -4.53 -4.66
CA MET A 277 -3.73 -3.75 -5.67
C MET A 277 -3.35 -4.16 -7.08
N LEU A 278 -4.34 -4.21 -7.95
CA LEU A 278 -4.18 -4.38 -9.39
C LEU A 278 -4.45 -3.04 -10.07
N LEU A 279 -3.42 -2.42 -10.63
CA LEU A 279 -3.54 -1.13 -11.30
C LEU A 279 -3.54 -1.33 -12.81
N ASN A 280 -4.69 -1.09 -13.47
CA ASN A 280 -4.79 -1.05 -14.91
C ASN A 280 -4.33 0.35 -15.39
N LEU A 281 -3.02 0.52 -15.54
CA LEU A 281 -2.42 1.81 -15.86
C LEU A 281 -2.91 2.37 -17.19
N ASP A 282 -3.21 1.51 -18.15
CA ASP A 282 -3.75 1.92 -19.43
C ASP A 282 -5.16 2.50 -19.27
N ALA A 283 -6.03 1.82 -18.54
CA ALA A 283 -7.38 2.31 -18.23
C ALA A 283 -7.31 3.59 -17.36
N MET A 284 -6.39 3.67 -16.37
CA MET A 284 -6.20 4.87 -15.55
C MET A 284 -5.79 6.08 -16.41
N ARG A 285 -4.92 5.91 -17.43
CA ARG A 285 -4.53 6.98 -18.35
C ARG A 285 -5.71 7.54 -19.14
N HIS A 286 -6.63 6.69 -19.56
CA HIS A 286 -7.77 7.05 -20.42
C HIS A 286 -9.03 7.41 -19.63
N SER A 287 -9.12 7.12 -18.34
CA SER A 287 -10.28 7.44 -17.51
C SER A 287 -10.33 8.94 -17.19
N THR A 288 -11.22 9.66 -17.84
CA THR A 288 -11.47 11.08 -17.56
C THR A 288 -11.92 11.28 -16.11
N LEU A 289 -12.84 10.42 -15.63
CA LEU A 289 -13.35 10.48 -14.25
C LEU A 289 -12.21 10.30 -13.24
N TYR A 290 -11.40 9.24 -13.38
CA TYR A 290 -10.30 8.99 -12.44
C TYR A 290 -9.31 10.16 -12.41
N ASN A 291 -8.94 10.70 -13.57
CA ASN A 291 -8.00 11.83 -13.64
C ASN A 291 -8.56 13.13 -13.06
N GLN A 292 -9.87 13.38 -13.18
CA GLN A 292 -10.53 14.51 -12.51
C GLN A 292 -10.52 14.38 -10.99
N LEU A 293 -10.65 13.16 -10.44
CA LEU A 293 -10.59 12.90 -8.99
C LEU A 293 -9.20 13.16 -8.40
N LEU A 294 -8.15 13.21 -9.22
CA LEU A 294 -6.79 13.58 -8.79
C LEU A 294 -6.57 15.10 -8.72
N GLU A 295 -7.54 15.91 -9.12
CA GLU A 295 -7.44 17.37 -9.02
C GLU A 295 -7.58 17.82 -7.56
N PRO A 296 -6.72 18.74 -7.07
CA PRO A 296 -6.71 19.17 -5.68
C PRO A 296 -8.06 19.67 -5.16
N GLU A 297 -8.82 20.38 -6.00
CA GLU A 297 -10.12 20.92 -5.67
C GLU A 297 -11.17 19.82 -5.48
N ARG A 298 -11.12 18.77 -6.30
CA ARG A 298 -12.00 17.60 -6.17
C ARG A 298 -11.71 16.81 -4.90
N MET A 299 -10.42 16.58 -4.61
CA MET A 299 -10.00 15.94 -3.36
C MET A 299 -10.45 16.73 -2.12
N ALA A 300 -10.26 18.04 -2.13
CA ALA A 300 -10.68 18.91 -1.04
C ALA A 300 -12.18 18.87 -0.83
N HIS A 301 -12.96 18.93 -1.92
CA HIS A 301 -14.42 18.86 -1.86
C HIS A 301 -14.92 17.52 -1.29
N LEU A 302 -14.33 16.39 -1.72
CA LEU A 302 -14.70 15.08 -1.19
C LEU A 302 -14.31 14.93 0.28
N ALA A 303 -13.12 15.39 0.67
CA ALA A 303 -12.66 15.35 2.06
C ALA A 303 -13.59 16.21 2.97
N GLU A 304 -14.02 17.37 2.50
CA GLU A 304 -14.98 18.23 3.22
C GLU A 304 -16.36 17.59 3.34
N LYS A 305 -16.90 17.06 2.22
CA LYS A 305 -18.20 16.39 2.18
C LYS A 305 -18.32 15.26 3.20
N TYR A 306 -17.27 14.45 3.31
CA TYR A 306 -17.24 13.29 4.21
C TYR A 306 -16.68 13.60 5.60
N HIS A 307 -16.31 14.84 5.90
CA HIS A 307 -15.55 15.23 7.11
C HIS A 307 -14.30 14.34 7.29
N PHE A 308 -13.69 13.95 6.17
CA PHE A 308 -12.66 12.93 6.13
C PHE A 308 -11.33 13.45 6.66
N ARG A 309 -10.78 12.76 7.64
CA ARG A 309 -9.44 12.99 8.20
C ARG A 309 -8.72 11.66 8.26
N GLY A 310 -8.12 11.30 7.14
CA GLY A 310 -7.40 10.04 7.00
C GLY A 310 -5.97 10.11 7.50
N HIS A 311 -5.36 8.92 7.60
CA HIS A 311 -3.96 8.75 8.03
C HIS A 311 -3.31 7.50 7.43
N LEU A 312 -3.97 6.86 6.43
CA LEU A 312 -3.53 5.61 5.81
C LEU A 312 -3.07 5.78 4.36
N GLY A 313 -2.76 7.02 3.95
CA GLY A 313 -2.17 7.27 2.64
C GLY A 313 -3.12 7.04 1.47
N ASP A 314 -2.66 6.30 0.47
CA ASP A 314 -3.41 5.96 -0.75
C ASP A 314 -4.69 5.16 -0.48
N GLN A 315 -4.67 4.29 0.51
CA GLN A 315 -5.83 3.51 0.96
C GLN A 315 -7.02 4.42 1.29
N ASP A 316 -6.77 5.53 1.97
CA ASP A 316 -7.79 6.51 2.35
C ASP A 316 -8.38 7.20 1.13
N PHE A 317 -7.54 7.59 0.17
CA PHE A 317 -7.99 8.19 -1.08
C PHE A 317 -8.86 7.24 -1.88
N PHE A 318 -8.42 6.00 -2.10
CA PHE A 318 -9.21 5.00 -2.82
C PHE A 318 -10.52 4.70 -2.12
N THR A 319 -10.52 4.61 -0.79
CA THR A 319 -11.74 4.43 -0.01
C THR A 319 -12.69 5.61 -0.20
N MET A 320 -12.20 6.85 -0.10
CA MET A 320 -13.04 8.04 -0.20
C MET A 320 -13.69 8.16 -1.58
N ILE A 321 -12.92 8.01 -2.67
CA ILE A 321 -13.51 8.06 -4.02
C ILE A 321 -14.42 6.85 -4.29
N GLY A 322 -14.15 5.70 -3.70
CA GLY A 322 -14.97 4.50 -3.83
C GLY A 322 -16.34 4.60 -3.13
N MET A 323 -16.54 5.59 -2.23
CA MET A 323 -17.87 5.86 -1.66
C MET A 323 -18.85 6.41 -2.71
N GLU A 324 -18.35 7.06 -3.77
CA GLU A 324 -19.15 7.67 -4.84
C GLU A 324 -19.01 6.94 -6.17
N HIS A 325 -17.84 6.42 -6.47
CA HIS A 325 -17.43 5.92 -7.79
C HIS A 325 -17.00 4.46 -7.72
N ARG A 326 -17.95 3.58 -7.37
CA ARG A 326 -17.70 2.12 -7.28
C ARG A 326 -17.30 1.51 -8.62
N GLU A 327 -17.77 2.08 -9.73
CA GLU A 327 -17.49 1.65 -11.08
C GLU A 327 -15.99 1.67 -11.41
N LEU A 328 -15.21 2.51 -10.74
CA LEU A 328 -13.75 2.54 -10.91
C LEU A 328 -13.01 1.34 -10.29
N PHE A 329 -13.70 0.55 -9.47
CA PHE A 329 -13.09 -0.51 -8.68
C PHE A 329 -13.63 -1.89 -9.04
N TYR A 330 -12.71 -2.84 -9.15
CA TYR A 330 -13.01 -4.27 -9.14
C TYR A 330 -12.71 -4.82 -7.74
N PRO A 331 -13.73 -5.26 -6.97
CA PRO A 331 -13.50 -5.79 -5.63
C PRO A 331 -12.86 -7.18 -5.72
N LEU A 332 -11.59 -7.27 -5.33
CA LEU A 332 -10.89 -8.53 -5.20
C LEU A 332 -11.50 -9.38 -4.08
N SER A 333 -11.54 -10.69 -4.28
CA SER A 333 -11.85 -11.61 -3.18
C SER A 333 -10.93 -11.38 -1.98
N CYS A 334 -11.48 -11.42 -0.78
CA CYS A 334 -10.72 -11.31 0.47
C CYS A 334 -9.57 -12.32 0.58
N GLY A 335 -9.65 -13.45 -0.14
CA GLY A 335 -8.58 -14.44 -0.19
C GLY A 335 -7.30 -13.93 -0.83
N TRP A 336 -7.37 -12.93 -1.72
CA TRP A 336 -6.20 -12.27 -2.31
C TRP A 336 -5.54 -11.23 -1.41
N ASN A 337 -6.20 -10.83 -0.32
CA ASN A 337 -5.65 -9.92 0.68
C ASN A 337 -6.25 -10.28 2.05
N ARG A 338 -5.94 -11.48 2.57
CA ARG A 338 -6.43 -11.94 3.87
C ARG A 338 -5.71 -11.20 4.98
N GLN A 339 -6.29 -10.10 5.44
CA GLN A 339 -5.79 -9.24 6.51
C GLN A 339 -5.86 -9.98 7.84
N LEU A 340 -4.79 -9.91 8.63
CA LEU A 340 -4.65 -10.65 9.89
C LEU A 340 -4.84 -9.76 11.12
N CYS A 341 -4.83 -8.44 10.97
CA CYS A 341 -5.02 -7.50 12.07
C CYS A 341 -6.38 -7.69 12.74
N THR A 342 -6.39 -7.69 14.08
CA THR A 342 -7.62 -7.80 14.89
C THR A 342 -7.75 -6.68 15.92
N TRP A 343 -6.94 -5.64 15.80
CA TRP A 343 -6.86 -4.58 16.77
C TRP A 343 -8.21 -3.94 17.12
N TRP A 344 -9.04 -3.67 16.11
CA TRP A 344 -10.34 -3.03 16.28
C TRP A 344 -11.36 -3.89 17.05
N ARG A 345 -11.19 -5.20 17.07
CA ARG A 345 -12.07 -6.10 17.84
C ARG A 345 -12.06 -5.77 19.33
N GLU A 346 -10.89 -5.39 19.86
CA GLU A 346 -10.67 -5.09 21.27
C GLU A 346 -10.77 -3.58 21.58
N HIS A 347 -10.95 -2.74 20.53
CA HIS A 347 -10.97 -1.30 20.65
C HIS A 347 -12.33 -0.69 20.26
N GLY A 348 -13.41 -1.24 20.84
CA GLY A 348 -14.74 -0.68 20.78
C GLY A 348 -15.63 -1.17 19.63
N TYR A 349 -15.18 -2.15 18.82
CA TYR A 349 -15.93 -2.66 17.67
C TYR A 349 -16.14 -4.18 17.68
N GLY A 350 -16.03 -4.83 18.85
CA GLY A 350 -16.13 -6.28 18.99
C GLY A 350 -17.45 -6.86 18.50
N ASP A 351 -18.55 -6.15 18.67
CA ASP A 351 -19.91 -6.50 18.28
C ASP A 351 -20.12 -6.58 16.76
N VAL A 352 -19.42 -5.72 16.00
CA VAL A 352 -19.54 -5.66 14.54
C VAL A 352 -18.32 -6.22 13.82
N PHE A 353 -17.22 -6.50 14.53
CA PHE A 353 -15.95 -6.87 13.93
C PHE A 353 -16.06 -8.06 12.97
N GLN A 354 -16.75 -9.11 13.34
CA GLN A 354 -16.87 -10.33 12.53
C GLN A 354 -17.60 -10.11 11.20
N LEU A 355 -18.45 -9.09 11.12
CA LEU A 355 -19.15 -8.74 9.88
C LEU A 355 -18.18 -8.22 8.79
N TYR A 356 -17.06 -7.61 9.21
CA TYR A 356 -15.99 -7.18 8.30
C TYR A 356 -14.94 -8.26 8.10
N TYR A 357 -14.58 -8.99 9.16
CA TYR A 357 -13.44 -9.89 9.20
C TYR A 357 -13.69 -11.25 8.54
N ARG A 358 -14.95 -11.57 8.26
CA ARG A 358 -15.32 -12.81 7.59
C ARG A 358 -14.75 -12.83 6.16
N CYS A 359 -14.12 -13.96 5.82
CA CYS A 359 -13.59 -14.21 4.49
C CYS A 359 -13.89 -15.67 4.12
N ASP A 360 -14.78 -15.84 3.16
CA ASP A 360 -15.18 -17.16 2.68
C ASP A 360 -14.31 -17.54 1.46
N GLY A 361 -13.98 -18.82 1.34
CA GLY A 361 -13.17 -19.36 0.25
C GLY A 361 -11.69 -19.53 0.57
N PRO A 362 -10.88 -19.89 -0.44
CA PRO A 362 -9.45 -20.14 -0.26
C PRO A 362 -8.67 -18.86 0.03
N VAL A 363 -7.69 -18.97 0.92
CA VAL A 363 -6.73 -17.89 1.17
C VAL A 363 -5.53 -18.06 0.25
N HIS A 364 -5.32 -17.07 -0.63
CA HIS A 364 -4.23 -17.01 -1.59
C HIS A 364 -3.05 -16.21 -1.07
N ILE A 365 -3.31 -15.15 -0.29
CA ILE A 365 -2.29 -14.28 0.30
C ILE A 365 -2.69 -13.93 1.72
N TYR A 366 -1.82 -14.20 2.70
CA TYR A 366 -1.91 -13.58 4.02
C TYR A 366 -1.25 -12.21 4.00
N HIS A 367 -1.88 -11.24 4.67
CA HIS A 367 -1.37 -9.90 4.89
C HIS A 367 -1.17 -9.64 6.38
N GLY A 368 0.08 -9.50 6.81
CA GLY A 368 0.48 -9.25 8.20
C GLY A 368 0.34 -7.79 8.63
N ASN A 369 -0.74 -7.14 8.20
CA ASN A 369 -1.04 -5.75 8.52
C ASN A 369 -1.07 -5.50 10.04
N CYS A 370 -0.87 -4.25 10.49
CA CYS A 370 -0.72 -3.87 11.90
C CYS A 370 0.42 -4.63 12.61
N ASN A 371 1.47 -5.04 11.91
CA ASN A 371 2.54 -5.91 12.45
C ASN A 371 2.05 -7.26 13.00
N THR A 372 0.91 -7.75 12.53
CA THR A 372 0.39 -9.06 12.96
C THR A 372 1.28 -10.18 12.42
N PRO A 373 1.69 -11.15 13.26
CA PRO A 373 2.46 -12.29 12.81
C PRO A 373 1.68 -13.11 11.76
N ILE A 374 2.37 -13.45 10.67
CA ILE A 374 1.80 -14.31 9.65
C ILE A 374 1.95 -15.77 10.08
N PRO A 375 0.92 -16.62 9.95
CA PRO A 375 0.98 -18.02 10.31
C PRO A 375 2.13 -18.76 9.61
N ASN A 376 2.83 -19.61 10.34
CA ASN A 376 3.74 -20.58 9.74
C ASN A 376 2.93 -21.63 8.94
N ASP A 377 3.55 -22.22 7.92
CA ASP A 377 2.90 -23.30 7.13
C ASP A 377 2.71 -24.55 7.96
#